data_4a2b96ab54e6271dff7bcfabc2b9e9aa
#
_entry.id   4a2b96ab54e6271dff7bcfabc2b9e9aa
#
_cell.length_a   1.000
_cell.length_b   1.000
_cell.length_c   1.000
_cell.angle_alpha   90.00
_cell.angle_beta   90.00
_cell.angle_gamma   90.00
#
_symmetry.space_group_name_H-M   'P 1'
#
loop_
_entity.id
_entity.type
_entity.pdbx_description
1 polymer ?
#
loop_
_entity_poly.entity_id
_entity_poly.type
_entity_poly.pdbx_seq_one_letter_code
_entity_poly.pdbx_strand_id
1 'polypeptide(L)'
;STDLQNLCRANDIPFVEDESFDDLFFRIFLEKIEPSLREKEGYFLEGFPPSQAALAKLTEEGWADRFELYFKDVELANAFHELNDAIEQRKRFEQVIEEKKRNSRKPVEMDEEFLRFLEYGMPPSGGIALGLDRLFMILQKKTSLKETRLFPFDLK
;
A
#
# COMPACT_ATOMS: atom_id res chain seq x y z
N SER A 1 -11.54 -13.50 -7.60
CA SER A 1 -11.51 -12.63 -8.82
C SER A 1 -12.86 -12.51 -9.50
N THR A 2 -13.66 -13.57 -9.56
CA THR A 2 -14.97 -13.59 -10.26
C THR A 2 -15.92 -12.47 -9.80
N ASP A 3 -15.98 -12.19 -8.50
CA ASP A 3 -16.85 -11.12 -7.97
C ASP A 3 -16.39 -9.72 -8.41
N LEU A 4 -15.06 -9.48 -8.43
CA LEU A 4 -14.52 -8.21 -8.93
C LEU A 4 -14.72 -8.06 -10.44
N GLN A 5 -14.60 -9.13 -11.23
CA GLN A 5 -14.93 -9.10 -12.64
C GLN A 5 -16.41 -8.75 -12.88
N ASN A 6 -17.30 -9.32 -12.07
CA ASN A 6 -18.74 -9.00 -12.14
C ASN A 6 -19.01 -7.53 -11.77
N LEU A 7 -18.30 -7.00 -10.77
CA LEU A 7 -18.36 -5.58 -10.42
C LEU A 7 -17.84 -4.69 -11.56
N CYS A 8 -16.75 -5.07 -12.22
CA CYS A 8 -16.27 -4.34 -13.39
C CYS A 8 -17.33 -4.31 -14.51
N ARG A 9 -17.93 -5.47 -14.84
CA ARG A 9 -18.99 -5.55 -15.86
C ARG A 9 -20.20 -4.68 -15.49
N ALA A 10 -20.65 -4.76 -14.23
CA ALA A 10 -21.81 -3.99 -13.75
C ALA A 10 -21.59 -2.47 -13.74
N ASN A 11 -20.34 -2.01 -13.79
CA ASN A 11 -19.96 -0.60 -13.73
C ASN A 11 -19.30 -0.09 -15.02
N ASP A 12 -19.37 -0.86 -16.11
CA ASP A 12 -18.75 -0.54 -17.41
C ASP A 12 -17.25 -0.23 -17.31
N ILE A 13 -16.54 -0.92 -16.41
CA ILE A 13 -15.10 -0.80 -16.23
C ILE A 13 -14.42 -1.83 -17.14
N PRO A 14 -13.61 -1.42 -18.12
CA PRO A 14 -12.90 -2.36 -18.99
C PRO A 14 -11.82 -3.12 -18.22
N PHE A 15 -11.72 -4.43 -18.43
CA PHE A 15 -10.71 -5.30 -17.82
C PHE A 15 -10.35 -6.45 -18.76
N VAL A 16 -9.25 -7.15 -18.46
CA VAL A 16 -8.83 -8.38 -19.16
C VAL A 16 -9.13 -9.59 -18.29
N GLU A 17 -9.57 -10.71 -18.90
CA GLU A 17 -10.04 -11.89 -18.14
C GLU A 17 -8.97 -12.50 -17.22
N ASP A 18 -7.68 -12.40 -17.59
CA ASP A 18 -6.56 -12.95 -16.83
C ASP A 18 -5.95 -11.97 -15.81
N GLU A 19 -6.60 -10.83 -15.56
CA GLU A 19 -6.14 -9.88 -14.54
C GLU A 19 -6.19 -10.47 -13.14
N SER A 20 -5.15 -10.16 -12.33
CA SER A 20 -5.09 -10.58 -10.94
C SER A 20 -6.19 -9.92 -10.09
N PHE A 21 -6.36 -10.43 -8.86
CA PHE A 21 -7.25 -9.80 -7.89
C PHE A 21 -6.87 -8.35 -7.65
N ASP A 22 -5.56 -8.08 -7.49
CA ASP A 22 -5.07 -6.73 -7.19
C ASP A 22 -5.25 -5.77 -8.37
N ASP A 23 -5.04 -6.22 -9.60
CA ASP A 23 -5.27 -5.40 -10.79
C ASP A 23 -6.74 -4.97 -10.87
N LEU A 24 -7.67 -5.93 -10.70
CA LEU A 24 -9.11 -5.65 -10.69
C LEU A 24 -9.52 -4.75 -9.53
N PHE A 25 -8.97 -4.99 -8.33
CA PHE A 25 -9.22 -4.18 -7.14
C PHE A 25 -8.81 -2.72 -7.38
N PHE A 26 -7.56 -2.50 -7.82
CA PHE A 26 -7.07 -1.15 -8.09
C PHE A 26 -7.82 -0.46 -9.21
N ARG A 27 -8.21 -1.19 -10.24
CA ARG A 27 -9.02 -0.65 -11.33
C ARG A 27 -10.35 -0.09 -10.84
N ILE A 28 -11.07 -0.88 -10.03
CA ILE A 28 -12.34 -0.43 -9.42
C ILE A 28 -12.10 0.73 -8.47
N PHE A 29 -11.06 0.64 -7.64
CA PHE A 29 -10.70 1.69 -6.68
C PHE A 29 -10.45 3.03 -7.38
N LEU A 30 -9.57 3.03 -8.39
CA LEU A 30 -9.18 4.25 -9.11
C LEU A 30 -10.34 4.87 -9.89
N GLU A 31 -11.24 4.04 -10.44
CA GLU A 31 -12.34 4.52 -11.27
C GLU A 31 -13.58 4.95 -10.48
N LYS A 32 -13.87 4.32 -9.35
CA LYS A 32 -15.12 4.51 -8.62
C LYS A 32 -14.96 5.10 -7.23
N ILE A 33 -13.90 4.72 -6.53
CA ILE A 33 -13.72 5.11 -5.11
C ILE A 33 -12.87 6.37 -5.00
N GLU A 34 -11.69 6.38 -5.60
CA GLU A 34 -10.76 7.51 -5.51
C GLU A 34 -11.38 8.85 -5.93
N PRO A 35 -12.16 8.95 -7.03
CA PRO A 35 -12.79 10.22 -7.40
C PRO A 35 -13.72 10.81 -6.31
N SER A 36 -14.42 9.95 -5.57
CA SER A 36 -15.28 10.38 -4.46
C SER A 36 -14.50 10.82 -3.23
N LEU A 37 -13.29 10.28 -3.05
CA LEU A 37 -12.41 10.64 -1.95
C LEU A 37 -11.72 12.00 -2.19
N ARG A 38 -11.45 12.36 -3.44
CA ARG A 38 -10.84 13.65 -3.83
C ARG A 38 -11.66 14.88 -3.42
N GLU A 39 -12.96 14.71 -3.22
CA GLU A 39 -13.84 15.77 -2.73
C GLU A 39 -13.65 16.06 -1.23
N LYS A 40 -12.96 15.18 -0.52
CA LYS A 40 -12.71 15.29 0.93
C LYS A 40 -11.44 16.07 1.21
N GLU A 41 -11.47 16.96 2.19
CA GLU A 41 -10.26 17.68 2.62
C GLU A 41 -9.21 16.76 3.24
N GLY A 42 -9.64 15.79 4.05
CA GLY A 42 -8.80 14.76 4.64
C GLY A 42 -9.59 13.51 4.99
N TYR A 43 -8.95 12.35 4.89
CA TYR A 43 -9.58 11.08 5.22
C TYR A 43 -8.52 10.02 5.58
N PHE A 44 -8.96 9.03 6.34
CA PHE A 44 -8.24 7.78 6.55
C PHE A 44 -8.79 6.73 5.58
N LEU A 45 -7.90 6.04 4.90
CA LEU A 45 -8.22 4.89 4.08
C LEU A 45 -7.78 3.64 4.84
N GLU A 46 -8.71 2.75 5.12
CA GLU A 46 -8.51 1.50 5.85
C GLU A 46 -9.31 0.36 5.21
N GLY A 47 -9.19 -0.87 5.71
CA GLY A 47 -9.88 -2.01 5.13
C GLY A 47 -9.20 -2.55 3.87
N PHE A 48 -7.88 -2.52 3.81
CA PHE A 48 -7.11 -3.08 2.71
C PHE A 48 -7.22 -4.61 2.67
N PRO A 49 -7.31 -5.22 1.47
CA PRO A 49 -7.34 -6.66 1.34
C PRO A 49 -6.01 -7.30 1.79
N PRO A 50 -6.01 -8.61 2.15
CA PRO A 50 -4.81 -9.31 2.63
C PRO A 50 -3.61 -9.22 1.68
N SER A 51 -3.83 -9.21 0.37
CA SER A 51 -2.80 -9.04 -0.65
C SER A 51 -2.07 -7.68 -0.55
N GLN A 52 -2.72 -6.68 0.05
CA GLN A 52 -2.20 -5.34 0.28
C GLN A 52 -1.66 -5.13 1.71
N ALA A 53 -1.55 -6.20 2.49
CA ALA A 53 -1.12 -6.10 3.89
C ALA A 53 0.35 -5.68 4.03
N ALA A 54 1.21 -5.96 3.04
CA ALA A 54 2.65 -5.68 3.12
C ALA A 54 3.28 -6.26 4.41
N LEU A 55 3.73 -5.41 5.33
CA LEU A 55 4.28 -5.78 6.62
C LEU A 55 3.25 -5.67 7.78
N ALA A 56 1.99 -5.40 7.46
CA ALA A 56 0.93 -5.30 8.45
C ALA A 56 0.43 -6.68 8.90
N LYS A 57 -0.03 -6.79 10.13
CA LYS A 57 -0.85 -7.91 10.58
C LYS A 57 -2.18 -7.94 9.82
N LEU A 58 -2.85 -9.07 9.88
CA LEU A 58 -4.26 -9.15 9.52
C LEU A 58 -5.12 -9.03 10.77
N THR A 59 -6.29 -8.40 10.63
CA THR A 59 -7.35 -8.42 11.64
C THR A 59 -7.96 -9.81 11.77
N GLU A 60 -8.82 -10.03 12.76
CA GLU A 60 -9.54 -11.31 12.93
C GLU A 60 -10.47 -11.60 11.75
N GLU A 61 -10.98 -10.57 11.07
CA GLU A 61 -11.82 -10.67 9.88
C GLU A 61 -11.01 -10.90 8.59
N GLY A 62 -9.67 -10.85 8.67
CA GLY A 62 -8.77 -11.11 7.55
C GLY A 62 -8.42 -9.89 6.71
N TRP A 63 -8.75 -8.66 7.14
CA TRP A 63 -8.29 -7.43 6.51
C TRP A 63 -6.89 -7.04 6.98
N ALA A 64 -6.15 -6.30 6.16
CA ALA A 64 -4.89 -5.73 6.59
C ALA A 64 -5.12 -4.68 7.68
N ASP A 65 -4.47 -4.85 8.83
CA ASP A 65 -4.54 -3.91 9.96
C ASP A 65 -3.59 -2.74 9.70
N ARG A 66 -3.99 -1.91 8.74
CA ARG A 66 -3.26 -0.73 8.28
C ARG A 66 -4.21 0.39 7.88
N PHE A 67 -3.70 1.62 7.90
CA PHE A 67 -4.37 2.76 7.30
C PHE A 67 -3.38 3.68 6.57
N GLU A 68 -3.91 4.43 5.64
CA GLU A 68 -3.24 5.55 5.00
C GLU A 68 -4.00 6.84 5.32
N LEU A 69 -3.27 7.91 5.63
CA LEU A 69 -3.83 9.24 5.83
C LEU A 69 -3.61 10.08 4.58
N TYR A 70 -4.69 10.57 4.04
CA TYR A 70 -4.69 11.50 2.91
C TYR A 70 -5.16 12.88 3.33
N PHE A 71 -4.58 13.90 2.71
CA PHE A 71 -5.05 15.27 2.80
C PHE A 71 -4.89 15.93 1.43
N LYS A 72 -5.99 16.43 0.86
CA LYS A 72 -6.05 17.01 -0.50
C LYS A 72 -5.35 16.13 -1.54
N ASP A 73 -5.76 14.89 -1.64
CA ASP A 73 -5.22 13.87 -2.56
C ASP A 73 -3.74 13.51 -2.37
N VAL A 74 -3.11 14.01 -1.30
CA VAL A 74 -1.73 13.68 -0.97
C VAL A 74 -1.70 12.69 0.18
N GLU A 75 -1.16 11.50 -0.05
CA GLU A 75 -0.85 10.57 1.01
C GLU A 75 0.19 11.17 1.95
N LEU A 76 -0.21 11.44 3.19
CA LEU A 76 0.64 12.01 4.23
C LEU A 76 1.32 10.96 5.09
N ALA A 77 0.60 9.89 5.41
CA ALA A 77 1.12 8.85 6.27
C ALA A 77 0.59 7.48 5.89
N ASN A 78 1.39 6.47 6.17
CA ASN A 78 1.03 5.07 6.10
C ASN A 78 1.42 4.41 7.42
N ALA A 79 0.47 3.73 8.04
CA ALA A 79 0.63 3.15 9.36
C ALA A 79 0.00 1.77 9.42
N PHE A 80 0.57 0.89 10.24
CA PHE A 80 0.02 -0.44 10.44
C PHE A 80 0.44 -1.05 11.77
N HIS A 81 -0.30 -2.05 12.18
CA HIS A 81 0.10 -2.96 13.23
C HIS A 81 1.17 -3.90 12.65
N GLU A 82 2.37 -3.83 13.20
CA GLU A 82 3.54 -4.53 12.66
C GLU A 82 3.36 -6.05 12.72
N LEU A 83 3.65 -6.71 11.60
CA LEU A 83 3.71 -8.17 11.57
C LEU A 83 4.95 -8.65 12.34
N ASN A 84 4.72 -9.33 13.44
CA ASN A 84 5.77 -9.86 14.31
C ASN A 84 5.87 -11.40 14.32
N ASP A 85 5.28 -12.04 13.32
CA ASP A 85 5.38 -13.49 13.08
C ASP A 85 6.39 -13.75 11.96
N ALA A 86 7.56 -14.32 12.31
CA ALA A 86 8.64 -14.58 11.38
C ALA A 86 8.25 -15.64 10.31
N ILE A 87 7.36 -16.59 10.65
CA ILE A 87 6.92 -17.65 9.72
C ILE A 87 6.02 -17.03 8.65
N GLU A 88 5.03 -16.26 9.05
CA GLU A 88 4.14 -15.56 8.11
C GLU A 88 4.93 -14.54 7.28
N GLN A 89 5.89 -13.83 7.88
CA GLN A 89 6.72 -12.86 7.17
C GLN A 89 7.58 -13.54 6.08
N ARG A 90 8.20 -14.68 6.39
CA ARG A 90 8.96 -15.48 5.41
C ARG A 90 8.07 -15.88 4.23
N LYS A 91 6.90 -16.40 4.51
CA LYS A 91 5.93 -16.80 3.48
C LYS A 91 5.56 -15.64 2.56
N ARG A 92 5.32 -14.44 3.10
CA ARG A 92 5.03 -13.25 2.29
C ARG A 92 6.20 -12.83 1.42
N PHE A 93 7.42 -12.88 1.94
CA PHE A 93 8.61 -12.59 1.16
C PHE A 93 8.80 -13.59 0.02
N GLU A 94 8.58 -14.89 0.26
CA GLU A 94 8.63 -15.91 -0.77
C GLU A 94 7.60 -15.64 -1.89
N GLN A 95 6.38 -15.27 -1.54
CA GLN A 95 5.34 -14.91 -2.51
C GLN A 95 5.75 -13.71 -3.38
N VAL A 96 6.29 -12.65 -2.78
CA VAL A 96 6.78 -11.46 -3.51
C VAL A 96 7.95 -11.81 -4.42
N ILE A 97 8.89 -12.65 -3.97
CA ILE A 97 10.03 -13.10 -4.77
C ILE A 97 9.54 -13.89 -6.00
N GLU A 98 8.62 -14.82 -5.80
CA GLU A 98 8.03 -15.62 -6.88
C GLU A 98 7.24 -14.77 -7.88
N GLU A 99 6.47 -13.80 -7.39
CA GLU A 99 5.75 -12.85 -8.25
C GLU A 99 6.71 -12.01 -9.10
N LYS A 100 7.78 -11.48 -8.50
CA LYS A 100 8.81 -10.72 -9.24
C LYS A 100 9.50 -11.57 -10.30
N LYS A 101 9.78 -12.85 -10.02
CA LYS A 101 10.33 -13.79 -11.01
C LYS A 101 9.38 -13.99 -12.18
N ARG A 102 8.09 -14.26 -11.91
CA ARG A 102 7.06 -14.43 -12.95
C ARG A 102 6.92 -13.21 -13.85
N ASN A 103 6.98 -12.03 -13.27
CA ASN A 103 6.83 -10.75 -13.97
C ASN A 103 8.14 -10.23 -14.59
N SER A 104 9.20 -11.04 -14.65
CA SER A 104 10.53 -10.66 -15.17
C SER A 104 11.08 -9.37 -14.56
N ARG A 105 10.72 -9.06 -13.31
CA ARG A 105 11.23 -7.92 -12.56
C ARG A 105 12.59 -8.23 -11.96
N LYS A 106 13.34 -7.19 -11.57
CA LYS A 106 14.64 -7.35 -10.92
C LYS A 106 14.52 -8.30 -9.73
N PRO A 107 15.37 -9.38 -9.68
CA PRO A 107 15.34 -10.31 -8.56
C PRO A 107 15.65 -9.60 -7.23
N VAL A 108 15.00 -10.06 -6.19
CA VAL A 108 15.22 -9.60 -4.81
C VAL A 108 15.57 -10.85 -3.99
N GLU A 109 16.59 -10.72 -3.17
CA GLU A 109 17.01 -11.78 -2.25
C GLU A 109 16.15 -11.74 -0.97
N MET A 110 16.08 -12.90 -0.29
CA MET A 110 15.44 -13.00 1.02
C MET A 110 16.26 -12.24 2.05
N ASP A 111 15.62 -11.40 2.84
CA ASP A 111 16.25 -10.74 3.98
C ASP A 111 16.25 -11.66 5.20
N GLU A 112 17.23 -12.56 5.22
CA GLU A 112 17.40 -13.53 6.31
C GLU A 112 17.78 -12.86 7.64
N GLU A 113 18.41 -11.70 7.60
CA GLU A 113 18.76 -10.96 8.80
C GLU A 113 17.52 -10.37 9.47
N PHE A 114 16.64 -9.76 8.69
CA PHE A 114 15.37 -9.26 9.18
C PHE A 114 14.50 -10.38 9.80
N LEU A 115 14.39 -11.53 9.12
CA LEU A 115 13.63 -12.67 9.62
C LEU A 115 14.21 -13.19 10.94
N ARG A 116 15.54 -13.28 11.06
CA ARG A 116 16.20 -13.69 12.30
C ARG A 116 15.93 -12.71 13.44
N PHE A 117 15.87 -11.40 13.19
CA PHE A 117 15.50 -10.43 14.22
C PHE A 117 14.05 -10.61 14.68
N LEU A 118 13.12 -10.93 13.79
CA LEU A 118 11.76 -11.26 14.18
C LEU A 118 11.69 -12.52 15.06
N GLU A 119 12.53 -13.53 14.79
CA GLU A 119 12.62 -14.76 15.61
C GLU A 119 13.10 -14.49 17.04
N TYR A 120 13.93 -13.48 17.28
CA TYR A 120 14.31 -13.05 18.62
C TYR A 120 13.13 -12.45 19.40
N GLY A 121 12.08 -12.08 18.72
CA GLY A 121 10.83 -11.57 19.28
C GLY A 121 10.69 -10.06 19.12
N MET A 122 9.58 -9.67 18.52
CA MET A 122 9.12 -8.29 18.43
C MET A 122 7.80 -8.16 19.17
N PRO A 123 7.68 -7.27 20.18
CA PRO A 123 6.43 -7.09 20.88
C PRO A 123 5.35 -6.54 19.93
N PRO A 124 4.05 -6.72 20.22
CA PRO A 124 2.99 -6.06 19.48
C PRO A 124 3.24 -4.56 19.43
N SER A 125 3.37 -4.03 18.22
CA SER A 125 3.79 -2.65 17.96
C SER A 125 3.01 -2.08 16.80
N GLY A 126 2.72 -0.78 16.85
CA GLY A 126 2.26 -0.02 15.70
C GLY A 126 3.39 0.84 15.14
N GLY A 127 3.47 0.94 13.82
CA GLY A 127 4.40 1.81 13.13
C GLY A 127 3.69 2.79 12.23
N ILE A 128 4.28 3.98 12.04
CA ILE A 128 3.77 5.00 11.13
C ILE A 128 4.93 5.69 10.41
N ALA A 129 4.82 5.82 9.10
CA ALA A 129 5.67 6.66 8.28
C ALA A 129 4.91 7.92 7.90
N LEU A 130 5.39 9.09 8.33
CA LEU A 130 4.83 10.40 7.99
C LEU A 130 5.74 11.13 7.01
N GLY A 131 5.20 11.54 5.86
CA GLY A 131 5.90 12.30 4.84
C GLY A 131 6.05 13.78 5.22
N LEU A 132 7.12 14.16 5.93
CA LEU A 132 7.34 15.54 6.40
C LEU A 132 7.43 16.54 5.25
N ASP A 133 8.07 16.21 4.14
CA ASP A 133 8.12 17.07 2.95
C ASP A 133 6.73 17.33 2.37
N ARG A 134 5.87 16.28 2.34
CA ARG A 134 4.48 16.40 1.88
C ARG A 134 3.64 17.24 2.83
N LEU A 135 3.79 17.03 4.13
CA LEU A 135 3.12 17.84 5.15
C LEU A 135 3.52 19.31 5.03
N PHE A 136 4.82 19.60 4.93
CA PHE A 136 5.33 20.95 4.75
C PHE A 136 4.80 21.60 3.46
N MET A 137 4.80 20.86 2.35
CA MET A 137 4.21 21.29 1.09
C MET A 137 2.76 21.76 1.27
N ILE A 138 1.93 20.97 1.93
CA ILE A 138 0.53 21.29 2.18
C ILE A 138 0.38 22.52 3.08
N LEU A 139 1.11 22.57 4.19
CA LEU A 139 1.07 23.71 5.12
C LEU A 139 1.48 25.03 4.44
N GLN A 140 2.43 24.98 3.52
CA GLN A 140 2.87 26.13 2.74
C GLN A 140 2.00 26.39 1.49
N LYS A 141 0.92 25.62 1.29
CA LYS A 141 0.02 25.73 0.13
C LYS A 141 0.76 25.60 -1.21
N LYS A 142 1.80 24.74 -1.26
CA LYS A 142 2.56 24.43 -2.45
C LYS A 142 1.96 23.22 -3.18
N THR A 143 2.21 23.13 -4.48
CA THR A 143 1.69 22.06 -5.35
C THR A 143 2.76 21.05 -5.76
N SER A 144 4.02 21.33 -5.46
CA SER A 144 5.14 20.47 -5.82
C SER A 144 6.14 20.37 -4.69
N LEU A 145 6.63 19.14 -4.44
CA LEU A 145 7.73 18.89 -3.50
C LEU A 145 9.03 19.63 -3.86
N LYS A 146 9.23 20.00 -5.14
CA LYS A 146 10.38 20.78 -5.57
C LYS A 146 10.40 22.16 -4.88
N GLU A 147 9.25 22.73 -4.59
CA GLU A 147 9.13 24.05 -3.95
C GLU A 147 9.42 24.01 -2.44
N THR A 148 9.54 22.83 -1.85
CA THR A 148 9.81 22.64 -0.42
C THR A 148 11.28 22.34 -0.13
N ARG A 149 12.10 22.17 -1.15
CA ARG A 149 13.51 21.76 -1.03
C ARG A 149 14.43 22.85 -1.55
N LEU A 150 15.49 23.14 -0.80
CA LEU A 150 16.55 24.05 -1.24
C LEU A 150 17.29 23.56 -2.49
N PHE A 151 17.45 22.23 -2.59
CA PHE A 151 18.11 21.56 -3.71
C PHE A 151 17.19 20.45 -4.23
N PRO A 152 16.19 20.77 -5.06
CA PRO A 152 15.31 19.76 -5.61
C PRO A 152 16.06 18.86 -6.59
N PHE A 153 15.82 17.54 -6.50
CA PHE A 153 16.29 16.59 -7.52
C PHE A 153 15.50 16.82 -8.81
N ASP A 154 16.19 17.16 -9.88
CA ASP A 154 15.61 17.08 -11.22
C ASP A 154 15.68 15.62 -11.68
N LEU A 155 14.55 14.94 -11.61
CA LEU A 155 14.37 13.69 -12.33
C LEU A 155 14.40 14.04 -13.83
N LYS A 156 15.52 13.76 -14.49
CA LYS A 156 15.64 13.79 -15.95
C LYS A 156 14.91 12.59 -16.54
#